data_87a4d52924185dd22371cd4b08105709
#
_entry.id   87a4d52924185dd22371cd4b08105709
#
_cell.length_a   1.000
_cell.length_b   1.000
_cell.length_c   1.000
_cell.angle_alpha   90.00
_cell.angle_beta   90.00
_cell.angle_gamma   90.00
#
_symmetry.space_group_name_H-M   'P 1'
#
loop_
_entity.id
_entity.type
_entity.pdbx_description
1 polymer ?
#
loop_
_entity_poly.entity_id
_entity_poly.type
_entity_poly.pdbx_seq_one_letter_code
_entity_poly.pdbx_strand_id
1 'polypeptide(L)'
;AVSVGEVTAAAPIVAALRGKLPRASILLSTGTETGQIMARNLIPQATAFMYFPLDLFPVVKKVIDRVAPDIVVLTETELWPNFLRSCMKRRIPAVMVNGRISPRSFRRYSRTSFFWREVLRSVLEIGVISAVDGERILAIGADAAKVKVMGNAKYDSLASRVSGEAWSRKAAQMKMKPDTRVWVAGSTHEGEEAVVLTVYRALLQEWPDLRLIVVPRHPERGKEVRDMVTARGLSGILMTEIQAGGEPDQDLLVVHVIGELFGLY
;
A
#
# COMPACT_ATOMS: atom_id res chain seq x y z
N ALA A 1 11.33 0.90 8.10
CA ALA A 1 10.79 0.30 6.88
C ALA A 1 11.92 -0.36 6.09
N VAL A 2 11.79 -1.62 5.70
CA VAL A 2 12.87 -2.34 5.02
C VAL A 2 12.61 -2.41 3.51
N SER A 3 11.36 -2.57 3.11
CA SER A 3 10.94 -2.77 1.71
C SER A 3 10.11 -1.60 1.16
N VAL A 4 9.91 -1.60 -0.17
CA VAL A 4 9.00 -0.65 -0.86
C VAL A 4 7.60 -0.67 -0.25
N GLY A 5 7.06 -1.86 0.07
CA GLY A 5 5.74 -2.00 0.68
C GLY A 5 5.63 -1.34 2.06
N GLU A 6 6.67 -1.42 2.86
CA GLU A 6 6.72 -0.80 4.18
C GLU A 6 6.87 0.73 4.09
N VAL A 7 7.63 1.22 3.11
CA VAL A 7 7.73 2.67 2.84
C VAL A 7 6.36 3.22 2.44
N THR A 8 5.59 2.49 1.64
CA THR A 8 4.23 2.89 1.27
C THR A 8 3.30 2.96 2.49
N ALA A 9 3.44 2.03 3.44
CA ALA A 9 2.69 2.07 4.71
C ALA A 9 3.17 3.20 5.65
N ALA A 10 4.46 3.53 5.62
CA ALA A 10 5.03 4.60 6.44
C ALA A 10 4.61 6.01 5.98
N ALA A 11 4.37 6.21 4.69
CA ALA A 11 4.07 7.53 4.12
C ALA A 11 2.85 8.22 4.78
N PRO A 12 1.66 7.61 4.88
CA PRO A 12 0.51 8.24 5.55
C PRO A 12 0.76 8.46 7.05
N ILE A 13 1.51 7.57 7.70
CA ILE A 13 1.85 7.70 9.11
C ILE A 13 2.75 8.92 9.33
N VAL A 14 3.78 9.10 8.50
CA VAL A 14 4.67 10.27 8.56
C VAL A 14 3.91 11.56 8.25
N ALA A 15 3.01 11.55 7.27
CA ALA A 15 2.16 12.69 6.95
C ALA A 15 1.27 13.09 8.14
N ALA A 16 0.62 12.12 8.80
CA ALA A 16 -0.20 12.34 9.98
C ALA A 16 0.62 12.85 11.18
N LEU A 17 1.82 12.29 11.38
CA LEU A 17 2.75 12.76 12.41
C LEU A 17 3.20 14.20 12.14
N ARG A 18 3.54 14.54 10.92
CA ARG A 18 3.93 15.90 10.54
C ARG A 18 2.81 16.91 10.77
N GLY A 19 1.56 16.53 10.48
CA GLY A 19 0.39 17.37 10.76
C GLY A 19 0.17 17.64 12.24
N LYS A 20 0.37 16.61 13.09
CA LYS A 20 0.19 16.73 14.55
C LYS A 20 1.42 17.30 15.27
N LEU A 21 2.61 17.04 14.77
CA LEU A 21 3.91 17.40 15.35
C LEU A 21 4.79 18.12 14.32
N PRO A 22 4.47 19.36 13.93
CA PRO A 22 5.16 20.07 12.83
C PRO A 22 6.66 20.26 13.06
N ARG A 23 7.09 20.35 14.33
CA ARG A 23 8.49 20.59 14.72
C ARG A 23 9.29 19.30 14.99
N ALA A 24 8.66 18.13 14.92
CA ALA A 24 9.36 16.87 15.19
C ALA A 24 10.42 16.58 14.10
N SER A 25 11.60 16.17 14.50
CA SER A 25 12.59 15.61 13.59
C SER A 25 12.25 14.16 13.28
N ILE A 26 12.01 13.85 12.01
CA ILE A 26 11.64 12.50 11.58
C ILE A 26 12.80 11.91 10.80
N LEU A 27 13.45 10.90 11.40
CA LEU A 27 14.48 10.11 10.74
C LEU A 27 13.85 8.83 10.21
N LEU A 28 13.88 8.64 8.89
CA LEU A 28 13.38 7.42 8.25
C LEU A 28 14.53 6.47 7.92
N SER A 29 14.45 5.23 8.39
CA SER A 29 15.43 4.21 8.07
C SER A 29 14.84 3.11 7.19
N THR A 30 15.63 2.63 6.22
CA THR A 30 15.27 1.55 5.29
C THR A 30 16.37 0.50 5.23
N GLY A 31 16.02 -0.73 4.85
CA GLY A 31 16.98 -1.84 4.77
C GLY A 31 17.55 -2.08 3.37
N THR A 32 16.97 -1.44 2.33
CA THR A 32 17.36 -1.66 0.92
C THR A 32 17.53 -0.36 0.17
N GLU A 33 18.32 -0.38 -0.89
CA GLU A 33 18.53 0.77 -1.77
C GLU A 33 17.22 1.23 -2.44
N THR A 34 16.47 0.28 -3.00
CA THR A 34 15.13 0.56 -3.56
C THR A 34 14.18 1.18 -2.56
N GLY A 35 14.19 0.68 -1.32
CA GLY A 35 13.44 1.27 -0.21
C GLY A 35 13.87 2.71 0.08
N GLN A 36 15.17 2.99 0.04
CA GLN A 36 15.72 4.31 0.28
C GLN A 36 15.33 5.32 -0.81
N ILE A 37 15.42 4.93 -2.08
CA ILE A 37 14.98 5.75 -3.22
C ILE A 37 13.48 6.05 -3.11
N MET A 38 12.68 5.01 -2.86
CA MET A 38 11.23 5.17 -2.70
C MET A 38 10.88 6.07 -1.51
N ALA A 39 11.60 5.94 -0.38
CA ALA A 39 11.38 6.74 0.81
C ALA A 39 11.60 8.23 0.54
N ARG A 40 12.66 8.59 -0.18
CA ARG A 40 12.94 9.99 -0.57
C ARG A 40 11.85 10.58 -1.45
N ASN A 41 11.30 9.76 -2.36
CA ASN A 41 10.25 10.20 -3.28
C ASN A 41 8.88 10.32 -2.61
N LEU A 42 8.49 9.34 -1.78
CA LEU A 42 7.15 9.29 -1.17
C LEU A 42 7.03 10.04 0.15
N ILE A 43 8.14 10.25 0.86
CA ILE A 43 8.14 10.86 2.20
C ILE A 43 9.12 12.06 2.26
N PRO A 44 8.94 13.07 1.40
CA PRO A 44 9.82 14.25 1.40
C PRO A 44 9.75 15.05 2.71
N GLN A 45 8.73 14.79 3.55
CA GLN A 45 8.56 15.43 4.86
C GLN A 45 9.50 14.87 5.93
N ALA A 46 10.19 13.74 5.68
CA ALA A 46 11.20 13.25 6.60
C ALA A 46 12.40 14.19 6.67
N THR A 47 12.90 14.41 7.88
CA THR A 47 14.03 15.33 8.13
C THR A 47 15.35 14.74 7.63
N ALA A 48 15.50 13.42 7.75
CA ALA A 48 16.70 12.70 7.32
C ALA A 48 16.38 11.24 6.96
N PHE A 49 17.30 10.63 6.21
CA PHE A 49 17.21 9.24 5.77
C PHE A 49 18.50 8.51 6.08
N MET A 50 18.38 7.26 6.53
CA MET A 50 19.53 6.39 6.77
C MET A 50 19.21 4.95 6.40
N TYR A 51 20.24 4.11 6.27
CA TYR A 51 20.05 2.66 6.27
C TYR A 51 19.89 2.14 7.68
N PHE A 52 18.99 1.15 7.87
CA PHE A 52 18.83 0.49 9.15
C PHE A 52 20.15 -0.24 9.50
N PRO A 53 20.65 -0.10 10.72
CA PRO A 53 21.90 -0.75 11.11
C PRO A 53 21.73 -2.28 11.14
N LEU A 54 22.81 -3.00 10.87
CA LEU A 54 22.85 -4.43 11.17
C LEU A 54 22.55 -4.64 12.65
N ASP A 55 21.69 -5.61 12.97
CA ASP A 55 21.24 -5.88 14.34
C ASP A 55 22.33 -6.55 15.20
N LEU A 56 23.52 -6.00 15.18
CA LEU A 56 24.65 -6.35 16.00
C LEU A 56 24.78 -5.35 17.14
N PHE A 57 24.91 -5.85 18.37
CA PHE A 57 24.89 -5.01 19.57
C PHE A 57 25.79 -3.77 19.52
N PRO A 58 27.09 -3.86 19.12
CA PRO A 58 27.96 -2.67 19.07
C PRO A 58 27.54 -1.66 18.00
N VAL A 59 27.03 -2.13 16.86
CA VAL A 59 26.56 -1.28 15.77
C VAL A 59 25.28 -0.54 16.19
N VAL A 60 24.32 -1.28 16.70
CA VAL A 60 23.05 -0.75 17.21
C VAL A 60 23.29 0.25 18.32
N LYS A 61 24.17 -0.07 19.29
CA LYS A 61 24.55 0.82 20.38
C LYS A 61 25.04 2.16 19.83
N LYS A 62 26.02 2.13 18.92
CA LYS A 62 26.61 3.33 18.31
C LYS A 62 25.57 4.19 17.58
N VAL A 63 24.65 3.56 16.84
CA VAL A 63 23.60 4.27 16.10
C VAL A 63 22.61 4.91 17.06
N ILE A 64 22.10 4.17 18.05
CA ILE A 64 21.13 4.72 19.01
C ILE A 64 21.76 5.86 19.83
N ASP A 65 23.02 5.72 20.25
CA ASP A 65 23.72 6.75 21.02
C ASP A 65 23.92 8.04 20.17
N ARG A 66 24.09 7.89 18.85
CA ARG A 66 24.29 9.04 17.95
C ARG A 66 22.97 9.69 17.54
N VAL A 67 21.93 8.90 17.30
CA VAL A 67 20.61 9.40 16.88
C VAL A 67 19.83 9.94 18.06
N ALA A 68 19.97 9.29 19.24
CA ALA A 68 19.26 9.61 20.49
C ALA A 68 17.75 9.88 20.24
N PRO A 69 16.99 8.91 19.70
CA PRO A 69 15.59 9.15 19.37
C PRO A 69 14.73 9.21 20.63
N ASP A 70 13.74 10.10 20.66
CA ASP A 70 12.73 10.18 21.72
C ASP A 70 11.74 9.01 21.64
N ILE A 71 11.48 8.50 20.44
CA ILE A 71 10.58 7.37 20.17
C ILE A 71 11.03 6.63 18.90
N VAL A 72 10.80 5.32 18.90
CA VAL A 72 11.00 4.47 17.72
C VAL A 72 9.65 3.96 17.24
N VAL A 73 9.38 4.12 15.93
CA VAL A 73 8.19 3.59 15.28
C VAL A 73 8.61 2.47 14.31
N LEU A 74 8.21 1.24 14.61
CA LEU A 74 8.39 0.08 13.74
C LEU A 74 7.21 0.01 12.77
N THR A 75 7.50 -0.01 11.48
CA THR A 75 6.48 -0.26 10.45
C THR A 75 6.47 -1.74 10.08
N GLU A 76 5.29 -2.33 10.08
CA GLU A 76 5.09 -3.78 9.93
C GLU A 76 5.79 -4.58 11.06
N THR A 77 6.11 -5.86 10.81
CA THR A 77 6.65 -6.73 11.88
C THR A 77 8.17 -6.83 11.78
N GLU A 78 8.82 -5.67 11.84
CA GLU A 78 10.28 -5.54 11.83
C GLU A 78 10.85 -5.66 13.26
N LEU A 79 10.86 -6.89 13.76
CA LEU A 79 11.34 -7.21 15.11
C LEU A 79 12.85 -7.45 15.10
N TRP A 80 13.61 -6.45 15.50
CA TRP A 80 15.08 -6.47 15.60
C TRP A 80 15.48 -6.58 17.08
N PRO A 81 15.88 -7.78 17.57
CA PRO A 81 16.02 -8.05 19.00
C PRO A 81 17.05 -7.17 19.70
N ASN A 82 18.25 -7.00 19.12
CA ASN A 82 19.29 -6.18 19.75
C ASN A 82 18.93 -4.69 19.73
N PHE A 83 18.29 -4.24 18.66
CA PHE A 83 17.80 -2.87 18.52
C PHE A 83 16.74 -2.56 19.59
N LEU A 84 15.69 -3.37 19.69
CA LEU A 84 14.62 -3.20 20.65
C LEU A 84 15.12 -3.31 22.11
N ARG A 85 15.99 -4.28 22.39
CA ARG A 85 16.62 -4.39 23.72
C ARG A 85 17.48 -3.16 24.05
N SER A 86 18.15 -2.59 23.07
CA SER A 86 18.95 -1.37 23.25
C SER A 86 18.08 -0.14 23.50
N CYS A 87 16.93 -0.03 22.84
CA CYS A 87 15.93 1.00 23.11
C CYS A 87 15.39 0.86 24.55
N MET A 88 14.97 -0.34 24.95
CA MET A 88 14.46 -0.62 26.29
C MET A 88 15.47 -0.24 27.39
N LYS A 89 16.73 -0.62 27.23
CA LYS A 89 17.80 -0.27 28.19
C LYS A 89 18.01 1.23 28.37
N ARG A 90 17.70 2.02 27.32
CA ARG A 90 17.81 3.49 27.33
C ARG A 90 16.49 4.19 27.62
N ARG A 91 15.43 3.42 27.93
CA ARG A 91 14.08 3.92 28.16
C ARG A 91 13.52 4.70 26.95
N ILE A 92 13.94 4.32 25.75
CA ILE A 92 13.40 4.84 24.49
C ILE A 92 12.16 4.00 24.17
N PRO A 93 10.96 4.59 24.14
CA PRO A 93 9.74 3.85 23.82
C PRO A 93 9.79 3.40 22.34
N ALA A 94 9.38 2.16 22.10
CA ALA A 94 9.19 1.62 20.78
C ALA A 94 7.72 1.25 20.58
N VAL A 95 7.14 1.64 19.46
CA VAL A 95 5.77 1.28 19.08
C VAL A 95 5.78 0.58 17.72
N MET A 96 4.86 -0.35 17.53
CA MET A 96 4.67 -1.01 16.25
C MET A 96 3.38 -0.51 15.60
N VAL A 97 3.43 -0.19 14.32
CA VAL A 97 2.27 0.22 13.53
C VAL A 97 2.20 -0.61 12.26
N ASN A 98 0.99 -0.83 11.76
CA ASN A 98 0.74 -1.64 10.57
C ASN A 98 1.30 -3.07 10.68
N GLY A 99 1.32 -3.64 11.90
CA GLY A 99 1.86 -4.96 12.20
C GLY A 99 1.13 -6.06 11.42
N ARG A 100 1.92 -6.92 10.76
CA ARG A 100 1.41 -8.02 9.94
C ARG A 100 2.30 -9.24 10.09
N ILE A 101 1.71 -10.40 10.35
CA ILE A 101 2.45 -11.66 10.44
C ILE A 101 1.92 -12.64 9.40
N SER A 102 2.74 -12.95 8.38
CA SER A 102 2.38 -13.94 7.39
C SER A 102 2.25 -15.35 8.02
N PRO A 103 1.44 -16.27 7.44
CA PRO A 103 1.33 -17.65 7.93
C PRO A 103 2.69 -18.36 8.02
N ARG A 104 3.59 -18.08 7.07
CA ARG A 104 4.95 -18.64 7.03
C ARG A 104 5.80 -18.10 8.18
N SER A 105 5.76 -16.79 8.43
CA SER A 105 6.51 -16.15 9.53
C SER A 105 5.96 -16.58 10.88
N PHE A 106 4.62 -16.70 11.01
CA PHE A 106 3.97 -17.17 12.23
C PHE A 106 4.45 -18.56 12.65
N ARG A 107 4.48 -19.53 11.71
CA ARG A 107 5.00 -20.88 12.00
C ARG A 107 6.43 -20.87 12.56
N ARG A 108 7.27 -19.96 12.08
CA ARG A 108 8.66 -19.82 12.53
C ARG A 108 8.74 -19.15 13.89
N TYR A 109 8.00 -18.07 14.10
CA TYR A 109 7.97 -17.35 15.37
C TYR A 109 7.37 -18.18 16.50
N SER A 110 6.31 -18.95 16.22
CA SER A 110 5.65 -19.79 17.23
C SER A 110 6.58 -20.86 17.84
N ARG A 111 7.52 -21.39 17.03
CA ARG A 111 8.51 -22.39 17.54
C ARG A 111 9.49 -21.79 18.55
N THR A 112 9.66 -20.49 18.55
CA THR A 112 10.58 -19.75 19.43
C THR A 112 9.85 -18.65 20.20
N SER A 113 8.59 -18.88 20.55
CA SER A 113 7.72 -17.89 21.20
C SER A 113 8.28 -17.37 22.53
N PHE A 114 9.00 -18.21 23.29
CA PHE A 114 9.67 -17.79 24.55
C PHE A 114 10.68 -16.65 24.31
N PHE A 115 11.40 -16.69 23.19
CA PHE A 115 12.34 -15.64 22.80
C PHE A 115 11.59 -14.37 22.33
N TRP A 116 10.58 -14.53 21.51
CA TRP A 116 9.82 -13.40 20.96
C TRP A 116 8.98 -12.68 22.02
N ARG A 117 8.53 -13.41 23.05
CA ARG A 117 7.88 -12.81 24.23
C ARG A 117 8.76 -11.74 24.87
N GLU A 118 10.05 -12.04 25.06
CA GLU A 118 11.00 -11.07 25.62
C GLU A 118 11.23 -9.86 24.71
N VAL A 119 11.32 -10.10 23.40
CA VAL A 119 11.47 -9.02 22.41
C VAL A 119 10.23 -8.13 22.40
N LEU A 120 9.04 -8.72 22.38
CA LEU A 120 7.77 -7.99 22.35
C LEU A 120 7.47 -7.20 23.62
N ARG A 121 8.03 -7.61 24.76
CA ARG A 121 7.97 -6.81 26.02
C ARG A 121 8.58 -5.42 25.84
N SER A 122 9.58 -5.28 24.97
CA SER A 122 10.25 -4.00 24.67
C SER A 122 9.37 -3.05 23.85
N VAL A 123 8.26 -3.53 23.29
CA VAL A 123 7.33 -2.72 22.51
C VAL A 123 6.22 -2.21 23.42
N LEU A 124 5.99 -0.90 23.41
CA LEU A 124 5.01 -0.23 24.25
C LEU A 124 3.58 -0.47 23.78
N GLU A 125 3.35 -0.29 22.48
CA GLU A 125 2.04 -0.45 21.82
C GLU A 125 2.25 -1.20 20.50
N ILE A 126 1.29 -2.06 20.13
CA ILE A 126 1.35 -2.91 18.94
C ILE A 126 0.05 -2.73 18.15
N GLY A 127 0.10 -1.90 17.12
CA GLY A 127 -0.99 -1.71 16.16
C GLY A 127 -0.88 -2.70 15.01
N VAL A 128 -1.85 -3.62 14.89
CA VAL A 128 -1.91 -4.63 13.82
C VAL A 128 -2.97 -4.30 12.78
N ILE A 129 -2.81 -4.85 11.57
CA ILE A 129 -3.72 -4.54 10.44
C ILE A 129 -5.04 -5.31 10.51
N SER A 130 -5.10 -6.47 11.17
CA SER A 130 -6.29 -7.32 11.24
C SER A 130 -6.40 -8.09 12.55
N ALA A 131 -7.59 -8.60 12.86
CA ALA A 131 -7.80 -9.48 14.01
C ALA A 131 -6.93 -10.75 13.93
N VAL A 132 -6.78 -11.33 12.74
CA VAL A 132 -5.91 -12.50 12.51
C VAL A 132 -4.45 -12.20 12.80
N ASP A 133 -3.95 -11.01 12.47
CA ASP A 133 -2.59 -10.61 12.83
C ASP A 133 -2.46 -10.36 14.34
N GLY A 134 -3.52 -9.85 14.97
CA GLY A 134 -3.63 -9.73 16.43
C GLY A 134 -3.52 -11.08 17.12
N GLU A 135 -4.31 -12.08 16.71
CA GLU A 135 -4.24 -13.45 17.25
C GLU A 135 -2.84 -14.05 17.11
N ARG A 136 -2.20 -13.85 15.92
CA ARG A 136 -0.85 -14.37 15.69
C ARG A 136 0.19 -13.72 16.58
N ILE A 137 0.12 -12.41 16.80
CA ILE A 137 1.11 -11.71 17.63
C ILE A 137 0.93 -12.04 19.11
N LEU A 138 -0.31 -12.24 19.57
CA LEU A 138 -0.61 -12.75 20.91
C LEU A 138 -0.06 -14.16 21.10
N ALA A 139 -0.25 -15.05 20.13
CA ALA A 139 0.23 -16.43 20.17
C ALA A 139 1.76 -16.54 20.21
N ILE A 140 2.50 -15.57 19.69
CA ILE A 140 3.97 -15.50 19.82
C ILE A 140 4.44 -14.78 21.09
N GLY A 141 3.52 -14.35 21.96
CA GLY A 141 3.81 -13.89 23.30
C GLY A 141 3.67 -12.41 23.57
N ALA A 142 2.98 -11.65 22.69
CA ALA A 142 2.65 -10.26 23.00
C ALA A 142 1.65 -10.16 24.16
N ASP A 143 1.72 -9.05 24.88
CA ASP A 143 0.75 -8.71 25.91
C ASP A 143 -0.54 -8.19 25.28
N ALA A 144 -1.67 -8.80 25.64
CA ALA A 144 -2.97 -8.44 25.10
C ALA A 144 -3.36 -6.97 25.35
N ALA A 145 -2.93 -6.41 26.48
CA ALA A 145 -3.19 -5.00 26.81
C ALA A 145 -2.50 -4.02 25.84
N LYS A 146 -1.47 -4.46 25.13
CA LYS A 146 -0.68 -3.64 24.19
C LYS A 146 -1.12 -3.79 22.74
N VAL A 147 -1.93 -4.81 22.40
CA VAL A 147 -2.31 -5.12 21.02
C VAL A 147 -3.63 -4.45 20.64
N LYS A 148 -3.62 -3.70 19.54
CA LYS A 148 -4.81 -3.02 19.00
C LYS A 148 -4.94 -3.29 17.51
N VAL A 149 -6.12 -3.64 17.04
CA VAL A 149 -6.43 -3.72 15.60
C VAL A 149 -6.70 -2.31 15.09
N MET A 150 -5.86 -1.82 14.19
CA MET A 150 -5.89 -0.43 13.72
C MET A 150 -6.20 -0.29 12.22
N GLY A 151 -6.28 -1.40 11.48
CA GLY A 151 -6.41 -1.37 10.03
C GLY A 151 -5.06 -1.21 9.31
N ASN A 152 -5.11 -1.13 7.98
CA ASN A 152 -3.92 -1.08 7.15
C ASN A 152 -3.69 0.35 6.63
N ALA A 153 -2.63 0.99 7.10
CA ALA A 153 -2.25 2.35 6.74
C ALA A 153 -2.04 2.57 5.22
N LYS A 154 -1.81 1.49 4.46
CA LYS A 154 -1.73 1.58 2.99
C LYS A 154 -3.04 2.07 2.37
N TYR A 155 -4.18 1.77 2.97
CA TYR A 155 -5.48 2.25 2.48
C TYR A 155 -5.67 3.75 2.70
N ASP A 156 -5.10 4.32 3.76
CA ASP A 156 -5.19 5.77 4.02
C ASP A 156 -4.46 6.56 2.92
N SER A 157 -3.33 6.04 2.42
CA SER A 157 -2.60 6.65 1.30
C SER A 157 -3.36 6.54 -0.02
N LEU A 158 -4.20 5.52 -0.17
CA LEU A 158 -5.07 5.35 -1.33
C LEU A 158 -6.27 6.29 -1.23
N ALA A 159 -6.94 6.34 -0.08
CA ALA A 159 -8.08 7.21 0.16
C ALA A 159 -7.73 8.68 -0.05
N SER A 160 -6.53 9.13 0.33
CA SER A 160 -6.08 10.51 0.11
C SER A 160 -5.79 10.85 -1.36
N ARG A 161 -5.62 9.84 -2.23
CA ARG A 161 -5.40 10.00 -3.68
C ARG A 161 -6.71 9.93 -4.47
N VAL A 162 -7.74 9.33 -3.91
CA VAL A 162 -9.09 9.30 -4.49
C VAL A 162 -9.78 10.61 -4.11
N SER A 163 -9.58 11.66 -4.91
CA SER A 163 -10.41 12.86 -4.82
C SER A 163 -11.53 12.76 -5.86
N GLY A 164 -12.74 13.17 -5.51
CA GLY A 164 -13.83 13.28 -6.48
C GLY A 164 -13.45 14.12 -7.70
N GLU A 165 -12.50 15.05 -7.55
CA GLU A 165 -11.93 15.84 -8.64
C GLU A 165 -11.10 15.00 -9.64
N ALA A 166 -10.42 13.92 -9.18
CA ALA A 166 -9.67 13.04 -10.07
C ALA A 166 -10.61 12.27 -10.99
N TRP A 167 -11.70 11.71 -10.42
CA TRP A 167 -12.76 11.08 -11.21
C TRP A 167 -13.44 12.08 -12.15
N SER A 168 -13.84 13.25 -11.66
CA SER A 168 -14.52 14.26 -12.48
C SER A 168 -13.70 14.69 -13.68
N ARG A 169 -12.37 14.87 -13.51
CA ARG A 169 -11.46 15.17 -14.64
C ARG A 169 -11.41 14.02 -15.65
N LYS A 170 -11.37 12.78 -15.18
CA LYS A 170 -11.34 11.60 -16.07
C LYS A 170 -12.67 11.39 -16.77
N ALA A 171 -13.77 11.51 -16.06
CA ALA A 171 -15.12 11.44 -16.63
C ALA A 171 -15.31 12.51 -17.73
N ALA A 172 -14.81 13.73 -17.50
CA ALA A 172 -14.82 14.80 -18.49
C ALA A 172 -13.96 14.46 -19.73
N GLN A 173 -12.75 13.92 -19.54
CA GLN A 173 -11.91 13.46 -20.65
C GLN A 173 -12.57 12.36 -21.48
N MET A 174 -13.31 11.47 -20.81
CA MET A 174 -14.07 10.39 -21.44
C MET A 174 -15.45 10.83 -21.93
N LYS A 175 -15.78 12.13 -21.84
CA LYS A 175 -17.10 12.70 -22.18
C LYS A 175 -18.28 11.93 -21.55
N MET A 176 -18.09 11.39 -20.34
CA MET A 176 -19.12 10.64 -19.64
C MET A 176 -20.17 11.59 -19.05
N LYS A 177 -21.44 11.23 -19.17
CA LYS A 177 -22.54 11.95 -18.51
C LYS A 177 -22.52 11.67 -17.01
N PRO A 178 -23.02 12.60 -16.16
CA PRO A 178 -23.02 12.41 -14.71
C PRO A 178 -23.71 11.11 -14.24
N ASP A 179 -24.75 10.67 -14.95
CA ASP A 179 -25.54 9.50 -14.59
C ASP A 179 -25.09 8.22 -15.32
N THR A 180 -23.98 8.25 -16.08
CA THR A 180 -23.46 7.08 -16.78
C THR A 180 -23.04 6.03 -15.76
N ARG A 181 -23.61 4.82 -15.86
CA ARG A 181 -23.16 3.67 -15.10
C ARG A 181 -21.83 3.20 -15.64
N VAL A 182 -20.86 3.04 -14.75
CA VAL A 182 -19.51 2.60 -15.11
C VAL A 182 -19.13 1.35 -14.31
N TRP A 183 -18.71 0.33 -15.02
CA TRP A 183 -18.07 -0.84 -14.43
C TRP A 183 -16.57 -0.79 -14.69
N VAL A 184 -15.74 -0.85 -13.64
CA VAL A 184 -14.28 -0.84 -13.76
C VAL A 184 -13.74 -2.24 -13.44
N ALA A 185 -13.06 -2.85 -14.41
CA ALA A 185 -12.30 -4.09 -14.25
C ALA A 185 -10.81 -3.75 -14.16
N GLY A 186 -10.31 -3.63 -12.93
CA GLY A 186 -8.95 -3.14 -12.66
C GLY A 186 -7.92 -4.24 -12.44
N SER A 187 -6.72 -4.05 -12.97
CA SER A 187 -5.57 -4.97 -12.85
C SER A 187 -5.84 -6.38 -13.39
N THR A 188 -6.52 -6.48 -14.51
CA THR A 188 -6.89 -7.76 -15.11
C THR A 188 -5.67 -8.50 -15.67
N HIS A 189 -5.70 -9.83 -15.55
CA HIS A 189 -4.69 -10.73 -16.08
C HIS A 189 -5.22 -11.48 -17.31
N GLU A 190 -4.33 -12.12 -18.04
CA GLU A 190 -4.67 -12.94 -19.19
C GLU A 190 -5.75 -13.97 -18.86
N GLY A 191 -6.80 -14.03 -19.67
CA GLY A 191 -7.98 -14.87 -19.47
C GLY A 191 -9.12 -14.21 -18.68
N GLU A 192 -8.84 -13.30 -17.76
CA GLU A 192 -9.88 -12.58 -16.99
C GLU A 192 -10.68 -11.64 -17.86
N GLU A 193 -10.06 -10.99 -18.83
CA GLU A 193 -10.73 -10.07 -19.75
C GLU A 193 -11.81 -10.78 -20.59
N ALA A 194 -11.57 -12.04 -20.96
CA ALA A 194 -12.55 -12.83 -21.69
C ALA A 194 -13.84 -13.07 -20.85
N VAL A 195 -13.69 -13.31 -19.56
CA VAL A 195 -14.82 -13.47 -18.63
C VAL A 195 -15.53 -12.13 -18.43
N VAL A 196 -14.78 -11.06 -18.18
CA VAL A 196 -15.32 -9.69 -18.00
C VAL A 196 -16.16 -9.30 -19.24
N LEU A 197 -15.64 -9.48 -20.44
CA LEU A 197 -16.36 -9.15 -21.67
C LEU A 197 -17.62 -9.98 -21.89
N THR A 198 -17.60 -11.25 -21.49
CA THR A 198 -18.79 -12.12 -21.56
C THR A 198 -19.88 -11.62 -20.62
N VAL A 199 -19.53 -11.28 -19.38
CA VAL A 199 -20.47 -10.75 -18.39
C VAL A 199 -20.96 -9.36 -18.83
N TYR A 200 -20.08 -8.49 -19.31
CA TYR A 200 -20.43 -7.16 -19.78
C TYR A 200 -21.48 -7.22 -20.91
N ARG A 201 -21.30 -8.10 -21.87
CA ARG A 201 -22.27 -8.30 -22.95
C ARG A 201 -23.65 -8.76 -22.46
N ALA A 202 -23.68 -9.58 -21.41
CA ALA A 202 -24.94 -9.98 -20.76
C ALA A 202 -25.59 -8.78 -20.05
N LEU A 203 -24.80 -7.98 -19.34
CA LEU A 203 -25.29 -6.80 -18.63
C LEU A 203 -25.84 -5.72 -19.54
N LEU A 204 -25.32 -5.56 -20.76
CA LEU A 204 -25.86 -4.61 -21.74
C LEU A 204 -27.30 -4.90 -22.15
N GLN A 205 -27.83 -6.10 -21.93
CA GLN A 205 -29.24 -6.43 -22.18
C GLN A 205 -30.16 -5.75 -21.15
N GLU A 206 -29.69 -5.57 -19.91
CA GLU A 206 -30.44 -4.92 -18.83
C GLU A 206 -30.10 -3.44 -18.69
N TRP A 207 -28.82 -3.08 -18.97
CA TRP A 207 -28.30 -1.72 -18.87
C TRP A 207 -27.58 -1.30 -20.15
N PRO A 208 -28.29 -0.86 -21.19
CA PRO A 208 -27.70 -0.49 -22.49
C PRO A 208 -26.73 0.70 -22.40
N ASP A 209 -26.86 1.52 -21.38
CA ASP A 209 -26.01 2.69 -21.11
C ASP A 209 -24.78 2.38 -20.24
N LEU A 210 -24.60 1.11 -19.84
CA LEU A 210 -23.43 0.71 -19.06
C LEU A 210 -22.15 0.86 -19.87
N ARG A 211 -21.15 1.51 -19.28
CA ARG A 211 -19.80 1.63 -19.84
C ARG A 211 -18.83 0.73 -19.07
N LEU A 212 -17.94 0.05 -19.79
CA LEU A 212 -16.89 -0.77 -19.19
C LEU A 212 -15.53 -0.10 -19.36
N ILE A 213 -14.78 -0.03 -18.27
CA ILE A 213 -13.37 0.36 -18.28
C ILE A 213 -12.54 -0.86 -17.89
N VAL A 214 -11.65 -1.30 -18.77
CA VAL A 214 -10.71 -2.40 -18.50
C VAL A 214 -9.31 -1.82 -18.32
N VAL A 215 -8.67 -2.17 -17.20
CA VAL A 215 -7.30 -1.74 -16.88
C VAL A 215 -6.42 -2.99 -16.75
N PRO A 216 -5.73 -3.42 -17.81
CA PRO A 216 -4.85 -4.58 -17.76
C PRO A 216 -3.72 -4.38 -16.74
N ARG A 217 -3.34 -5.43 -16.02
CA ARG A 217 -2.19 -5.42 -15.11
C ARG A 217 -0.88 -5.07 -15.82
N HIS A 218 -0.76 -5.50 -17.07
CA HIS A 218 0.37 -5.27 -17.95
C HIS A 218 -0.04 -4.30 -19.07
N PRO A 219 0.43 -3.04 -19.04
CA PRO A 219 0.02 -2.00 -20.01
C PRO A 219 0.28 -2.38 -21.47
N GLU A 220 1.32 -3.15 -21.74
CA GLU A 220 1.66 -3.66 -23.08
C GLU A 220 0.54 -4.50 -23.73
N ARG A 221 -0.35 -5.09 -22.91
CA ARG A 221 -1.49 -5.86 -23.39
C ARG A 221 -2.68 -5.03 -23.86
N GLY A 222 -2.62 -3.71 -23.73
CA GLY A 222 -3.74 -2.83 -24.07
C GLY A 222 -4.30 -3.05 -25.48
N LYS A 223 -3.44 -3.21 -26.48
CA LYS A 223 -3.87 -3.48 -27.87
C LYS A 223 -4.53 -4.85 -28.00
N GLU A 224 -3.95 -5.88 -27.41
CA GLU A 224 -4.50 -7.24 -27.40
C GLU A 224 -5.91 -7.26 -26.79
N VAL A 225 -6.11 -6.56 -25.67
CA VAL A 225 -7.43 -6.47 -25.00
C VAL A 225 -8.42 -5.73 -25.89
N ARG A 226 -8.04 -4.61 -26.54
CA ARG A 226 -8.90 -3.92 -27.49
C ARG A 226 -9.29 -4.82 -28.69
N ASP A 227 -8.35 -5.55 -29.23
CA ASP A 227 -8.61 -6.44 -30.37
C ASP A 227 -9.56 -7.59 -29.96
N MET A 228 -9.44 -8.07 -28.72
CA MET A 228 -10.38 -9.02 -28.11
C MET A 228 -11.79 -8.43 -27.97
N VAL A 229 -11.93 -7.16 -27.65
CA VAL A 229 -13.20 -6.42 -27.59
C VAL A 229 -13.85 -6.38 -28.98
N THR A 230 -13.08 -5.97 -29.98
CA THR A 230 -13.54 -5.84 -31.37
C THR A 230 -13.97 -7.20 -31.95
N ALA A 231 -13.24 -8.28 -31.64
CA ALA A 231 -13.58 -9.64 -32.07
C ALA A 231 -14.92 -10.13 -31.50
N ARG A 232 -15.43 -9.51 -30.42
CA ARG A 232 -16.74 -9.81 -29.81
C ARG A 232 -17.87 -8.88 -30.29
N GLY A 233 -17.60 -8.04 -31.29
CA GLY A 233 -18.57 -7.09 -31.85
C GLY A 233 -18.89 -5.91 -30.93
N LEU A 234 -17.98 -5.60 -30.00
CA LEU A 234 -18.06 -4.42 -29.15
C LEU A 234 -17.13 -3.33 -29.67
N SER A 235 -17.50 -2.08 -29.44
CA SER A 235 -16.64 -0.94 -29.75
C SER A 235 -15.72 -0.63 -28.57
N GLY A 236 -14.40 -0.56 -28.81
CA GLY A 236 -13.42 -0.29 -27.77
C GLY A 236 -12.36 0.71 -28.20
N ILE A 237 -12.01 1.64 -27.30
CA ILE A 237 -10.99 2.66 -27.52
C ILE A 237 -9.87 2.55 -26.49
N LEU A 238 -8.65 2.86 -26.90
CA LEU A 238 -7.50 2.95 -25.99
C LEU A 238 -7.45 4.34 -25.34
N MET A 239 -7.02 4.43 -24.09
CA MET A 239 -6.85 5.70 -23.39
C MET A 239 -5.92 6.67 -24.13
N THR A 240 -4.87 6.17 -24.78
CA THR A 240 -3.95 6.99 -25.60
C THR A 240 -4.62 7.57 -26.82
N GLU A 241 -5.61 6.91 -27.40
CA GLU A 241 -6.38 7.42 -28.55
C GLU A 241 -7.29 8.58 -28.11
N ILE A 242 -7.91 8.48 -26.93
CA ILE A 242 -8.66 9.61 -26.33
C ILE A 242 -7.73 10.80 -26.07
N GLN A 243 -6.55 10.56 -25.50
CA GLN A 243 -5.55 11.61 -25.25
C GLN A 243 -5.05 12.28 -26.54
N ALA A 244 -5.07 11.57 -27.66
CA ALA A 244 -4.75 12.10 -28.99
C ALA A 244 -5.94 12.79 -29.68
N GLY A 245 -7.08 12.96 -29.02
CA GLY A 245 -8.28 13.64 -29.57
C GLY A 245 -9.30 12.71 -30.22
N GLY A 246 -9.16 11.40 -30.01
CA GLY A 246 -10.15 10.41 -30.45
C GLY A 246 -11.50 10.58 -29.73
N GLU A 247 -12.59 10.23 -30.41
CA GLU A 247 -13.92 10.32 -29.83
C GLU A 247 -14.19 9.16 -28.85
N PRO A 248 -14.56 9.48 -27.59
CA PRO A 248 -14.78 8.47 -26.55
C PRO A 248 -16.19 7.84 -26.57
N ASP A 249 -16.93 8.01 -27.67
CA ASP A 249 -18.29 7.43 -27.79
C ASP A 249 -18.25 5.93 -28.14
N GLN A 250 -17.51 5.20 -27.32
CA GLN A 250 -17.32 3.76 -27.44
C GLN A 250 -17.89 3.06 -26.20
N ASP A 251 -18.35 1.83 -26.34
CA ASP A 251 -18.91 1.04 -25.23
C ASP A 251 -17.87 0.76 -24.13
N LEU A 252 -16.62 0.65 -24.54
CA LEU A 252 -15.54 0.17 -23.67
C LEU A 252 -14.27 1.00 -23.84
N LEU A 253 -13.66 1.32 -22.70
CA LEU A 253 -12.35 1.99 -22.63
C LEU A 253 -11.29 1.02 -22.09
N VAL A 254 -10.17 0.89 -22.79
CA VAL A 254 -8.98 0.17 -22.31
C VAL A 254 -7.95 1.18 -21.82
N VAL A 255 -7.72 1.18 -20.49
CA VAL A 255 -6.75 2.06 -19.84
C VAL A 255 -5.44 1.29 -19.65
N HIS A 256 -4.49 1.51 -20.53
CA HIS A 256 -3.18 0.84 -20.55
C HIS A 256 -2.03 1.78 -20.19
N VAL A 257 -2.33 2.82 -19.41
CA VAL A 257 -1.37 3.83 -18.95
C VAL A 257 -1.17 3.66 -17.45
N ILE A 258 0.09 3.67 -17.00
CA ILE A 258 0.46 3.47 -15.58
C ILE A 258 0.00 4.67 -14.74
N GLY A 259 -0.54 4.38 -13.55
CA GLY A 259 -0.94 5.40 -12.58
C GLY A 259 -2.40 5.86 -12.69
N GLU A 260 -3.14 5.42 -13.69
CA GLU A 260 -4.50 5.87 -13.98
C GLU A 260 -5.57 5.18 -13.12
N LEU A 261 -5.33 3.96 -12.64
CA LEU A 261 -6.31 3.10 -11.97
C LEU A 261 -6.95 3.78 -10.73
N PHE A 262 -6.16 4.48 -9.92
CA PHE A 262 -6.66 5.13 -8.70
C PHE A 262 -7.63 6.28 -8.95
N GLY A 263 -7.55 6.91 -10.10
CA GLY A 263 -8.50 7.95 -10.47
C GLY A 263 -9.78 7.43 -11.12
N LEU A 264 -9.96 6.11 -11.21
CA LEU A 264 -11.11 5.44 -11.78
C LEU A 264 -12.04 4.81 -10.74
N TYR A 265 -11.61 4.75 -9.46
CA TYR A 265 -12.38 4.27 -8.32
C TYR A 265 -12.98 5.39 -7.49
#